data_2a7cd419056895618762113c3e0b2817
#
_entry.id   2a7cd419056895618762113c3e0b2817
#
_cell.length_a   1.000
_cell.length_b   1.000
_cell.length_c   1.000
_cell.angle_alpha   90.00
_cell.angle_beta   90.00
_cell.angle_gamma   90.00
#
_symmetry.space_group_name_H-M   'P 1'
#
loop_
_entity.id
_entity.type
_entity.pdbx_description
1 polymer ?
#
loop_
_entity_poly.entity_id
_entity_poly.type
_entity_poly.pdbx_seq_one_letter_code
_entity_poly.pdbx_strand_id
1 'polypeptide(L)'
;MDQFSVNERNIKMSKLLVGVLAAALALAGCSKSSEKGGGAGNDTFKIVVPAMATDVKQGELQTVRVTLERGDGFKQQVKLELKAPAGIQVEPKDATVQPGDKGDVQVKITAAKDAAIGEHKIMVKGTPDKGEPTETEFKITVAAK
;
A
#
# COMPACT_ATOMS: atom_id res chain seq x y z
N MET A 1 -47.39 32.29 -32.75
CA MET A 1 -46.69 33.15 -31.77
C MET A 1 -46.43 32.46 -30.47
N ASP A 2 -46.45 31.15 -30.45
CA ASP A 2 -46.27 30.38 -29.22
C ASP A 2 -45.13 29.40 -29.36
N GLN A 3 -43.94 29.94 -29.46
CA GLN A 3 -42.73 29.15 -29.62
C GLN A 3 -41.74 29.30 -28.49
N PHE A 4 -42.09 29.95 -27.40
CA PHE A 4 -41.12 30.24 -26.31
C PHE A 4 -41.36 29.49 -25.04
N SER A 5 -42.27 28.54 -24.98
CA SER A 5 -42.69 27.91 -23.71
C SER A 5 -42.09 26.54 -23.43
N VAL A 6 -41.15 26.05 -24.20
CA VAL A 6 -40.68 24.66 -24.07
C VAL A 6 -39.28 24.53 -23.46
N ASN A 7 -38.60 25.62 -23.24
CA ASN A 7 -37.19 25.51 -22.87
C ASN A 7 -36.85 25.72 -21.39
N GLU A 8 -37.83 26.03 -20.55
CA GLU A 8 -37.50 26.22 -19.10
C GLU A 8 -37.62 24.97 -18.24
N ARG A 9 -38.23 23.91 -18.76
CA ARG A 9 -38.36 22.68 -17.97
C ARG A 9 -37.15 21.75 -18.00
N ASN A 10 -36.23 21.92 -18.94
CA ASN A 10 -35.05 21.08 -19.07
C ASN A 10 -33.83 21.58 -18.26
N ILE A 11 -33.87 22.81 -17.77
CA ILE A 11 -32.71 23.37 -17.05
C ILE A 11 -32.77 23.00 -15.57
N LYS A 12 -33.93 22.62 -15.05
CA LYS A 12 -34.06 22.28 -13.61
C LYS A 12 -33.69 20.84 -13.26
N MET A 13 -33.60 19.94 -14.23
CA MET A 13 -33.20 18.56 -13.95
C MET A 13 -31.68 18.35 -14.01
N SER A 14 -30.96 19.29 -14.56
CA SER A 14 -29.49 19.18 -14.64
C SER A 14 -28.76 19.56 -13.36
N LYS A 15 -29.44 20.22 -12.41
CA LYS A 15 -28.80 20.64 -11.15
C LYS A 15 -28.94 19.66 -10.00
N LEU A 16 -29.72 18.61 -10.18
CA LEU A 16 -29.92 17.58 -9.14
C LEU A 16 -29.01 16.36 -9.27
N LEU A 17 -28.26 16.25 -10.38
CA LEU A 17 -27.36 15.12 -10.63
C LEU A 17 -25.88 15.39 -10.27
N VAL A 18 -25.58 16.60 -9.83
CA VAL A 18 -24.19 16.96 -9.43
C VAL A 18 -23.92 16.70 -7.93
N GLY A 19 -24.94 16.41 -7.17
CA GLY A 19 -24.84 16.28 -5.71
C GLY A 19 -24.47 14.89 -5.17
N VAL A 20 -24.41 13.85 -6.01
CA VAL A 20 -24.25 12.47 -5.51
C VAL A 20 -22.86 11.86 -5.85
N LEU A 21 -22.05 12.54 -6.64
CA LEU A 21 -20.75 12.02 -7.06
C LEU A 21 -19.58 12.41 -6.12
N ALA A 22 -19.84 13.18 -5.09
CA ALA A 22 -18.79 13.64 -4.18
C ALA A 22 -18.53 12.73 -2.97
N ALA A 23 -19.31 11.67 -2.78
CA ALA A 23 -19.20 10.82 -1.58
C ALA A 23 -18.39 9.52 -1.80
N ALA A 24 -17.90 9.24 -3.01
CA ALA A 24 -17.21 7.97 -3.29
C ALA A 24 -15.68 8.08 -3.35
N LEU A 25 -15.09 9.22 -3.03
CA LEU A 25 -13.64 9.46 -3.17
C LEU A 25 -12.85 9.40 -1.85
N ALA A 26 -13.46 8.95 -0.78
CA ALA A 26 -12.80 8.95 0.53
C ALA A 26 -12.11 7.64 0.91
N LEU A 27 -11.92 6.71 -0.02
CA LEU A 27 -11.23 5.43 0.23
C LEU A 27 -10.01 5.20 -0.69
N ALA A 28 -9.43 6.25 -1.21
CA ALA A 28 -8.07 6.15 -1.69
C ALA A 28 -7.18 6.01 -0.45
N GLY A 29 -7.01 4.77 0.02
CA GLY A 29 -6.05 4.47 1.07
C GLY A 29 -4.70 5.03 0.63
N CYS A 30 -4.14 5.96 1.39
CA CYS A 30 -2.81 6.46 1.11
C CYS A 30 -1.84 5.29 1.13
N SER A 31 -1.23 5.01 0.00
CA SER A 31 -0.15 4.03 -0.12
C SER A 31 1.15 4.75 -0.47
N LYS A 32 2.25 4.21 0.00
CA LYS A 32 3.60 4.67 -0.30
C LYS A 32 4.28 3.62 -1.15
N SER A 33 4.89 4.02 -2.24
CA SER A 33 5.67 3.12 -3.09
C SER A 33 7.17 3.38 -2.96
N SER A 34 7.97 2.33 -3.14
CA SER A 34 9.41 2.44 -3.29
C SER A 34 9.78 3.13 -4.60
N GLU A 35 11.04 3.46 -4.75
CA GLU A 35 11.62 3.71 -6.06
C GLU A 35 11.52 2.45 -6.93
N LYS A 36 11.74 2.62 -8.23
CA LYS A 36 11.76 1.47 -9.16
C LYS A 36 13.01 0.64 -8.97
N GLY A 37 12.83 -0.66 -8.78
CA GLY A 37 13.89 -1.66 -8.85
C GLY A 37 13.80 -2.45 -10.16
N GLY A 38 14.77 -3.34 -10.38
CA GLY A 38 14.84 -4.17 -11.59
C GLY A 38 15.74 -3.60 -12.67
N GLY A 39 15.33 -3.75 -13.91
CA GLY A 39 16.07 -3.30 -15.10
C GLY A 39 15.61 -1.96 -15.64
N ALA A 40 15.79 -1.78 -16.94
CA ALA A 40 15.39 -0.56 -17.65
C ALA A 40 14.00 -0.70 -18.26
N GLY A 41 13.35 0.42 -18.51
CA GLY A 41 12.06 0.47 -19.20
C GLY A 41 10.94 -0.21 -18.40
N ASN A 42 10.29 -1.20 -18.98
CA ASN A 42 9.19 -1.94 -18.36
C ASN A 42 9.64 -3.16 -17.54
N ASP A 43 10.96 -3.46 -17.51
CA ASP A 43 11.54 -4.54 -16.70
C ASP A 43 11.81 -4.04 -15.27
N THR A 44 10.81 -3.46 -14.64
CA THR A 44 10.90 -2.84 -13.32
C THR A 44 9.82 -3.33 -12.38
N PHE A 45 10.05 -3.16 -11.09
CA PHE A 45 9.06 -3.40 -10.04
C PHE A 45 9.10 -2.32 -8.98
N LYS A 46 8.06 -2.24 -8.17
CA LYS A 46 7.95 -1.36 -7.00
C LYS A 46 7.36 -2.13 -5.83
N ILE A 47 7.69 -1.70 -4.63
CA ILE A 47 7.09 -2.19 -3.41
C ILE A 47 6.13 -1.12 -2.89
N VAL A 48 4.88 -1.50 -2.69
CA VAL A 48 3.83 -0.61 -2.16
C VAL A 48 3.51 -1.02 -0.74
N VAL A 49 3.55 -0.07 0.17
CA VAL A 49 3.30 -0.24 1.60
C VAL A 49 2.29 0.80 2.08
N PRO A 50 1.64 0.61 3.24
CA PRO A 50 0.79 1.65 3.81
C PRO A 50 1.57 2.95 4.04
N ALA A 51 0.98 4.08 3.65
CA ALA A 51 1.57 5.40 3.90
C ALA A 51 1.29 5.90 5.32
N MET A 52 0.21 5.44 5.92
CA MET A 52 -0.16 5.75 7.29
C MET A 52 0.40 4.71 8.25
N ALA A 53 0.75 5.16 9.46
CA ALA A 53 1.18 4.25 10.50
C ALA A 53 0.04 3.29 10.90
N THR A 54 0.38 2.03 11.13
CA THR A 54 -0.54 1.02 11.63
C THR A 54 -0.41 0.94 13.15
N ASP A 55 -1.51 1.08 13.87
CA ASP A 55 -1.52 0.99 15.32
C ASP A 55 -1.46 -0.47 15.77
N VAL A 56 -0.54 -0.77 16.67
CA VAL A 56 -0.35 -2.10 17.27
C VAL A 56 -0.21 -1.93 18.77
N LYS A 57 -1.03 -2.61 19.57
CA LYS A 57 -0.85 -2.58 21.02
C LYS A 57 0.20 -3.61 21.46
N GLN A 58 0.85 -3.32 22.59
CA GLN A 58 1.80 -4.24 23.20
C GLN A 58 1.18 -5.62 23.41
N GLY A 59 1.86 -6.66 22.92
CA GLY A 59 1.40 -8.05 22.98
C GLY A 59 0.32 -8.41 21.97
N GLU A 60 -0.07 -7.52 21.08
CA GLU A 60 -1.03 -7.77 20.01
C GLU A 60 -0.37 -7.97 18.65
N LEU A 61 -1.12 -8.59 17.75
CA LEU A 61 -0.75 -8.85 16.37
C LEU A 61 -1.61 -8.02 15.44
N GLN A 62 -0.98 -7.40 14.44
CA GLN A 62 -1.65 -6.76 13.32
C GLN A 62 -1.15 -7.31 12.00
N THR A 63 -1.98 -7.24 10.97
CA THR A 63 -1.61 -7.68 9.63
C THR A 63 -1.55 -6.47 8.71
N VAL A 64 -0.43 -6.33 8.01
CA VAL A 64 -0.18 -5.27 7.04
C VAL A 64 0.01 -5.92 5.67
N ARG A 65 -0.54 -5.31 4.63
CA ARG A 65 -0.34 -5.73 3.26
C ARG A 65 0.84 -4.99 2.65
N VAL A 66 1.77 -5.75 2.10
CA VAL A 66 2.86 -5.26 1.26
C VAL A 66 2.59 -5.77 -0.15
N THR A 67 2.54 -4.89 -1.13
CA THR A 67 2.23 -5.24 -2.51
C THR A 67 3.45 -5.03 -3.39
N LEU A 68 3.78 -6.02 -4.20
CA LEU A 68 4.79 -5.93 -5.25
C LEU A 68 4.10 -5.63 -6.58
N GLU A 69 4.29 -4.42 -7.08
CA GLU A 69 3.83 -4.03 -8.41
C GLU A 69 4.92 -4.27 -9.44
N ARG A 70 4.58 -5.00 -10.50
CA ARG A 70 5.48 -5.33 -11.60
C ARG A 70 5.13 -4.55 -12.85
N GLY A 71 6.15 -4.06 -13.56
CA GLY A 71 5.99 -3.60 -14.93
C GLY A 71 5.70 -4.76 -15.88
N ASP A 72 5.14 -4.46 -17.05
CA ASP A 72 4.71 -5.49 -18.02
C ASP A 72 5.85 -6.39 -18.51
N GLY A 73 7.08 -5.87 -18.53
CA GLY A 73 8.27 -6.61 -18.92
C GLY A 73 8.92 -7.40 -17.79
N PHE A 74 8.54 -7.13 -16.54
CA PHE A 74 9.19 -7.75 -15.39
C PHE A 74 8.68 -9.16 -15.13
N LYS A 75 9.48 -10.17 -15.51
CA LYS A 75 9.15 -11.60 -15.41
C LYS A 75 10.04 -12.35 -14.41
N GLN A 76 10.64 -11.65 -13.47
CA GLN A 76 11.56 -12.21 -12.50
C GLN A 76 10.90 -12.46 -11.16
N GLN A 77 11.43 -13.38 -10.37
CA GLN A 77 11.10 -13.47 -8.96
C GLN A 77 11.74 -12.31 -8.19
N VAL A 78 11.14 -11.93 -7.09
CA VAL A 78 11.67 -10.93 -6.16
C VAL A 78 11.69 -11.51 -4.77
N LYS A 79 12.83 -11.47 -4.13
CA LYS A 79 12.96 -11.79 -2.71
C LYS A 79 12.67 -10.52 -1.90
N LEU A 80 11.65 -10.57 -1.07
CA LEU A 80 11.32 -9.52 -0.10
C LEU A 80 11.95 -9.87 1.24
N GLU A 81 12.68 -8.95 1.81
CA GLU A 81 13.26 -9.03 3.16
C GLU A 81 12.69 -7.92 4.03
N LEU A 82 12.20 -8.28 5.20
CA LEU A 82 11.64 -7.34 6.16
C LEU A 82 12.53 -7.25 7.40
N LYS A 83 12.84 -6.02 7.79
CA LYS A 83 13.63 -5.74 9.00
C LYS A 83 12.81 -4.89 9.95
N ALA A 84 12.64 -5.39 11.16
CA ALA A 84 11.94 -4.69 12.22
C ALA A 84 12.91 -4.29 13.34
N PRO A 85 12.63 -3.20 14.08
CA PRO A 85 13.42 -2.83 15.25
C PRO A 85 13.20 -3.77 16.43
N ALA A 86 13.99 -3.60 17.49
CA ALA A 86 13.86 -4.38 18.70
C ALA A 86 12.45 -4.29 19.30
N GLY A 87 11.95 -5.41 19.82
CA GLY A 87 10.59 -5.50 20.38
C GLY A 87 9.48 -5.67 19.36
N ILE A 88 9.77 -5.62 18.06
CA ILE A 88 8.82 -5.84 16.99
C ILE A 88 9.20 -7.11 16.22
N GLN A 89 8.25 -7.99 16.03
CA GLN A 89 8.41 -9.19 15.22
C GLN A 89 7.58 -9.07 13.95
N VAL A 90 8.15 -9.51 12.85
CA VAL A 90 7.47 -9.56 11.54
C VAL A 90 7.52 -10.98 10.99
N GLU A 91 6.41 -11.41 10.41
CA GLU A 91 6.29 -12.73 9.76
C GLU A 91 5.53 -12.60 8.44
N PRO A 92 6.08 -13.11 7.32
CA PRO A 92 7.42 -13.68 7.19
C PRO A 92 8.51 -12.61 7.26
N LYS A 93 9.69 -12.95 7.71
CA LYS A 93 10.89 -12.08 7.65
C LYS A 93 11.41 -11.94 6.23
N ASP A 94 11.20 -12.96 5.43
CA ASP A 94 11.50 -12.99 4.01
C ASP A 94 10.39 -13.74 3.26
N ALA A 95 10.15 -13.34 2.03
CA ALA A 95 9.20 -13.97 1.13
C ALA A 95 9.70 -13.86 -0.30
N THR A 96 9.52 -14.90 -1.09
CA THR A 96 9.83 -14.87 -2.51
C THR A 96 8.54 -14.80 -3.31
N VAL A 97 8.41 -13.78 -4.12
CA VAL A 97 7.25 -13.56 -4.99
C VAL A 97 7.63 -13.98 -6.40
N GLN A 98 7.00 -15.04 -6.87
CA GLN A 98 7.27 -15.63 -8.19
C GLN A 98 6.64 -14.81 -9.32
N PRO A 99 7.16 -14.92 -10.56
CA PRO A 99 6.48 -14.39 -11.73
C PRO A 99 5.08 -15.03 -11.86
N GLY A 100 4.05 -14.22 -11.97
CA GLY A 100 2.67 -14.70 -12.05
C GLY A 100 1.92 -14.75 -10.72
N ASP A 101 2.61 -14.64 -9.59
CA ASP A 101 1.94 -14.46 -8.30
C ASP A 101 1.24 -13.10 -8.23
N LYS A 102 0.17 -13.08 -7.45
CA LYS A 102 -0.46 -11.81 -7.05
C LYS A 102 0.50 -11.05 -6.20
N GLY A 103 1.18 -10.11 -6.47
CA GLY A 103 2.20 -9.42 -5.68
C GLY A 103 1.87 -9.05 -4.23
N ASP A 104 0.73 -9.48 -3.70
CA ASP A 104 0.29 -9.19 -2.34
C ASP A 104 0.90 -10.13 -1.32
N VAL A 105 1.65 -9.60 -0.38
CA VAL A 105 2.22 -10.33 0.76
C VAL A 105 1.60 -9.80 2.04
N GLN A 106 0.98 -10.68 2.81
CA GLN A 106 0.45 -10.32 4.12
C GLN A 106 1.56 -10.49 5.17
N VAL A 107 1.87 -9.42 5.85
CA VAL A 107 2.89 -9.36 6.89
C VAL A 107 2.21 -9.25 8.24
N LYS A 108 2.44 -10.21 9.09
CA LYS A 108 2.00 -10.18 10.49
C LYS A 108 3.04 -9.43 11.32
N ILE A 109 2.59 -8.48 12.09
CA ILE A 109 3.42 -7.67 12.95
C ILE A 109 2.96 -7.89 14.38
N THR A 110 3.86 -8.32 15.23
CA THR A 110 3.61 -8.52 16.65
C THR A 110 4.48 -7.57 17.46
N ALA A 111 3.88 -6.74 18.29
CA ALA A 111 4.60 -5.97 19.29
C ALA A 111 4.80 -6.81 20.54
N ALA A 112 6.02 -6.90 21.04
CA ALA A 112 6.29 -7.56 22.31
C ALA A 112 5.58 -6.83 23.46
N LYS A 113 5.36 -7.52 24.58
CA LYS A 113 4.69 -6.92 25.75
C LYS A 113 5.48 -5.76 26.38
N ASP A 114 6.77 -5.72 26.14
CA ASP A 114 7.74 -4.72 26.57
C ASP A 114 8.26 -3.86 25.42
N ALA A 115 7.62 -3.93 24.24
CA ALA A 115 7.99 -3.10 23.10
C ALA A 115 7.88 -1.62 23.48
N ALA A 116 8.84 -0.82 23.03
CA ALA A 116 8.82 0.62 23.25
C ALA A 116 7.56 1.25 22.63
N ILE A 117 6.86 2.06 23.40
CA ILE A 117 5.68 2.80 22.93
C ILE A 117 6.15 3.91 21.99
N GLY A 118 5.40 4.11 20.91
CA GLY A 118 5.68 5.15 19.94
C GLY A 118 5.83 4.61 18.51
N GLU A 119 6.34 5.46 17.64
CA GLU A 119 6.49 5.16 16.22
C GLU A 119 7.75 4.30 15.98
N HIS A 120 7.57 3.24 15.19
CA HIS A 120 8.64 2.37 14.73
C HIS A 120 8.58 2.24 13.20
N LYS A 121 9.73 2.07 12.57
CA LYS A 121 9.86 1.89 11.13
C LYS A 121 10.23 0.45 10.81
N ILE A 122 9.55 -0.13 9.85
CA ILE A 122 9.84 -1.46 9.32
C ILE A 122 10.34 -1.28 7.90
N MET A 123 11.54 -1.78 7.64
CA MET A 123 12.17 -1.73 6.33
C MET A 123 11.73 -2.93 5.49
N VAL A 124 11.43 -2.67 4.23
CA VAL A 124 11.12 -3.71 3.24
C VAL A 124 12.06 -3.54 2.06
N LYS A 125 12.86 -4.55 1.79
CA LYS A 125 13.79 -4.60 0.66
C LYS A 125 13.35 -5.66 -0.32
N GLY A 126 13.29 -5.32 -1.60
CA GLY A 126 13.04 -6.25 -2.69
C GLY A 126 14.29 -6.43 -3.55
N THR A 127 14.73 -7.67 -3.70
CA THR A 127 15.90 -8.02 -4.51
C THR A 127 15.44 -8.92 -5.66
N PRO A 128 15.55 -8.48 -6.93
CA PRO A 128 15.24 -9.30 -8.08
C PRO A 128 16.40 -10.26 -8.38
N ASP A 129 16.18 -11.25 -9.24
CA ASP A 129 17.26 -12.13 -9.70
C ASP A 129 18.33 -11.37 -10.50
N LYS A 130 17.89 -10.40 -11.27
CA LYS A 130 18.76 -9.53 -12.07
C LYS A 130 18.27 -8.10 -12.01
N GLY A 131 19.18 -7.16 -11.89
CA GLY A 131 18.89 -5.73 -11.84
C GLY A 131 19.04 -5.15 -10.43
N GLU A 132 18.57 -3.93 -10.27
CA GLU A 132 18.75 -3.18 -9.03
C GLU A 132 17.69 -3.54 -7.98
N PRO A 133 18.12 -3.78 -6.73
CA PRO A 133 17.17 -3.91 -5.63
C PRO A 133 16.50 -2.55 -5.33
N THR A 134 15.36 -2.60 -4.69
CA THR A 134 14.71 -1.40 -4.14
C THR A 134 14.27 -1.63 -2.72
N GLU A 135 14.16 -0.57 -1.96
CA GLU A 135 13.71 -0.62 -0.58
C GLU A 135 12.73 0.51 -0.25
N THR A 136 11.89 0.24 0.70
CA THR A 136 10.98 1.24 1.27
C THR A 136 10.77 0.95 2.76
N GLU A 137 10.08 1.83 3.45
CA GLU A 137 9.72 1.66 4.85
C GLU A 137 8.25 1.98 5.08
N PHE A 138 7.66 1.34 6.04
CA PHE A 138 6.37 1.74 6.57
C PHE A 138 6.44 1.88 8.09
N LYS A 139 5.48 2.58 8.65
CA LYS A 139 5.46 2.92 10.06
C LYS A 139 4.41 2.11 10.80
N ILE A 140 4.72 1.80 12.03
CA ILE A 140 3.76 1.31 13.01
C ILE A 140 3.83 2.18 14.24
N THR A 141 2.73 2.30 14.96
CA THR A 141 2.67 2.98 16.26
C THR A 141 2.35 1.94 17.32
N VAL A 142 3.26 1.75 18.26
CA VAL A 142 3.03 0.89 19.41
C VAL A 142 2.36 1.68 20.51
N ALA A 143 1.20 1.21 20.95
CA ALA A 143 0.46 1.76 22.09
C ALA A 143 0.54 0.82 23.28
N ALA A 144 0.37 1.36 24.48
CA ALA A 144 0.22 0.57 25.69
C ALA A 144 -1.06 -0.31 25.59
N LYS A 145 -1.00 -1.50 26.21
CA LYS A 145 -2.13 -2.40 26.32
C LYS A 145 -3.20 -1.85 27.28
#